data_7639859f10a050837b41539cf99d0ad3
#
_entry.id   7639859f10a050837b41539cf99d0ad3
#
_cell.length_a   1.000
_cell.length_b   1.000
_cell.length_c   1.000
_cell.angle_alpha   90.00
_cell.angle_beta   90.00
_cell.angle_gamma   90.00
#
_symmetry.space_group_name_H-M   'P 1'
#
loop_
_entity.id
_entity.type
_entity.pdbx_description
1 polymer ?
#
loop_
_entity_poly.entity_id
_entity_poly.type
_entity_poly.pdbx_seq_one_letter_code
_entity_poly.pdbx_strand_id
1 'polypeptide(L)'
;MKELPNNVIRNCNEKKLLNLKRIVLDYIKEFKLEDITWKYLTKEKMRKFLFDNYYINNNFITWNDNDTIFGMHYLQWHLYTDKYFIGTIKNNIDKETIVGCISYFNYHKIYGNVNYISTVEINYFYQGMKLLNELYKNFINELDFDKDIMITNESMI
;
A
#
# COMPACT_ATOMS: atom_id res chain seq x y z
N MET A 1 -6.88 6.04 -18.31
CA MET A 1 -5.94 5.65 -17.24
C MET A 1 -5.00 6.80 -16.94
N LYS A 2 -4.70 7.01 -15.68
CA LYS A 2 -3.77 8.03 -15.22
C LYS A 2 -2.35 7.71 -15.72
N GLU A 3 -1.60 8.75 -16.11
CA GLU A 3 -0.21 8.55 -16.52
C GLU A 3 0.69 8.26 -15.31
N LEU A 4 1.89 7.74 -15.58
CA LEU A 4 2.91 7.54 -14.56
C LEU A 4 3.24 8.85 -13.85
N PRO A 5 3.67 8.81 -12.58
CA PRO A 5 4.10 10.02 -11.88
C PRO A 5 5.22 10.74 -12.63
N ASN A 6 5.20 12.07 -12.61
CA ASN A 6 6.18 12.89 -13.33
C ASN A 6 7.63 12.62 -12.93
N ASN A 7 7.86 12.37 -11.64
CA ASN A 7 9.21 12.06 -11.15
C ASN A 7 9.73 10.74 -11.72
N VAL A 8 8.84 9.77 -11.95
CA VAL A 8 9.19 8.50 -12.59
C VAL A 8 9.51 8.73 -14.06
N ILE A 9 8.66 9.48 -14.77
CA ILE A 9 8.86 9.76 -16.20
C ILE A 9 10.20 10.46 -16.43
N ARG A 10 10.54 11.46 -15.62
CA ARG A 10 11.78 12.24 -15.77
C ARG A 10 13.05 11.43 -15.53
N ASN A 11 12.98 10.39 -14.71
CA ASN A 11 14.14 9.60 -14.29
C ASN A 11 14.32 8.31 -15.08
N CYS A 12 13.51 8.04 -16.10
CA CYS A 12 13.54 6.80 -16.85
C CYS A 12 13.89 7.04 -18.30
N ASN A 13 14.72 6.16 -18.89
CA ASN A 13 14.90 6.07 -20.33
C ASN A 13 13.67 5.40 -20.97
N GLU A 14 13.59 5.40 -22.30
CA GLU A 14 12.46 4.84 -23.02
C GLU A 14 12.20 3.37 -22.72
N LYS A 15 13.25 2.57 -22.65
CA LYS A 15 13.14 1.13 -22.38
C LYS A 15 12.55 0.86 -21.00
N LYS A 16 13.05 1.55 -19.98
CA LYS A 16 12.54 1.44 -18.61
C LYS A 16 11.11 1.93 -18.51
N LEU A 17 10.81 3.03 -19.18
CA LEU A 17 9.46 3.61 -19.21
C LEU A 17 8.44 2.64 -19.82
N LEU A 18 8.78 2.00 -20.94
CA LEU A 18 7.91 0.97 -21.55
C LEU A 18 7.67 -0.20 -20.62
N ASN A 19 8.70 -0.65 -19.90
CA ASN A 19 8.58 -1.72 -18.94
C ASN A 19 7.65 -1.33 -17.78
N LEU A 20 7.78 -0.11 -17.26
CA LEU A 20 6.92 0.38 -16.18
C LEU A 20 5.47 0.53 -16.64
N LYS A 21 5.25 0.99 -17.87
CA LYS A 21 3.89 1.06 -18.43
C LYS A 21 3.25 -0.31 -18.56
N ARG A 22 4.03 -1.33 -18.91
CA ARG A 22 3.54 -2.71 -18.96
C ARG A 22 3.16 -3.21 -17.56
N ILE A 23 3.97 -2.91 -16.55
CA ILE A 23 3.67 -3.26 -15.15
C ILE A 23 2.36 -2.61 -14.72
N VAL A 24 2.15 -1.34 -15.07
CA VAL A 24 0.90 -0.65 -14.76
C VAL A 24 -0.29 -1.36 -15.41
N LEU A 25 -0.18 -1.77 -16.67
CA LEU A 25 -1.25 -2.50 -17.35
C LEU A 25 -1.55 -3.84 -16.68
N ASP A 26 -0.54 -4.50 -16.12
CA ASP A 26 -0.72 -5.76 -15.39
C ASP A 26 -1.38 -5.56 -14.02
N TYR A 27 -1.03 -4.50 -13.32
CA TYR A 27 -1.40 -4.30 -11.92
C TYR A 27 -2.62 -3.40 -11.71
N ILE A 28 -2.89 -2.47 -12.63
CA ILE A 28 -3.92 -1.47 -12.47
C ILE A 28 -5.12 -1.80 -13.36
N LYS A 29 -6.28 -1.94 -12.75
CA LYS A 29 -7.54 -2.11 -13.46
C LYS A 29 -8.67 -1.41 -12.71
N GLU A 30 -9.79 -1.19 -13.38
CA GLU A 30 -10.98 -0.66 -12.73
C GLU A 30 -11.59 -1.68 -11.79
N PHE A 31 -12.17 -1.21 -10.69
CA PHE A 31 -12.84 -2.06 -9.70
C PHE A 31 -13.91 -1.24 -8.98
N LYS A 32 -14.80 -1.96 -8.31
CA LYS A 32 -15.81 -1.37 -7.42
C LYS A 32 -15.32 -1.48 -5.98
N LEU A 33 -15.78 -0.60 -5.10
CA LEU A 33 -15.37 -0.61 -3.69
C LEU A 33 -15.65 -1.97 -3.03
N GLU A 34 -16.74 -2.62 -3.38
CA GLU A 34 -17.08 -3.95 -2.85
C GLU A 34 -16.14 -5.07 -3.32
N ASP A 35 -15.32 -4.83 -4.33
CA ASP A 35 -14.35 -5.82 -4.82
C ASP A 35 -13.08 -5.84 -3.99
N ILE A 36 -12.90 -4.89 -3.09
CA ILE A 36 -11.69 -4.78 -2.27
C ILE A 36 -11.74 -5.83 -1.16
N THR A 37 -10.63 -6.56 -1.03
CA THR A 37 -10.39 -7.44 0.12
C THR A 37 -9.55 -6.71 1.15
N TRP A 38 -10.01 -6.64 2.39
CA TRP A 38 -9.31 -5.97 3.48
C TRP A 38 -8.60 -6.99 4.35
N LYS A 39 -7.35 -6.74 4.69
CA LYS A 39 -6.50 -7.68 5.43
C LYS A 39 -5.68 -6.99 6.51
N TYR A 40 -5.60 -7.62 7.69
CA TYR A 40 -4.61 -7.27 8.72
C TYR A 40 -3.42 -8.21 8.58
N LEU A 41 -2.24 -7.66 8.41
CA LEU A 41 -1.02 -8.43 8.22
C LEU A 41 0.05 -8.04 9.25
N THR A 42 0.73 -9.05 9.78
CA THR A 42 1.97 -8.83 10.51
C THR A 42 3.07 -8.44 9.51
N LYS A 43 4.19 -7.94 10.02
CA LYS A 43 5.35 -7.61 9.18
C LYS A 43 5.77 -8.81 8.31
N GLU A 44 5.82 -9.99 8.91
CA GLU A 44 6.22 -11.22 8.20
C GLU A 44 5.25 -11.58 7.09
N LYS A 45 3.94 -11.50 7.37
CA LYS A 45 2.91 -11.75 6.36
C LYS A 45 2.91 -10.70 5.26
N MET A 46 3.21 -9.45 5.61
CA MET A 46 3.34 -8.38 4.62
C MET A 46 4.53 -8.64 3.68
N ARG A 47 5.67 -9.07 4.21
CA ARG A 47 6.81 -9.47 3.38
C ARG A 47 6.45 -10.59 2.42
N LYS A 48 5.78 -11.63 2.94
CA LYS A 48 5.31 -12.73 2.10
C LYS A 48 4.36 -12.25 1.02
N PHE A 49 3.42 -11.39 1.38
CA PHE A 49 2.48 -10.80 0.43
C PHE A 49 3.20 -10.07 -0.69
N LEU A 50 4.18 -9.23 -0.35
CA LEU A 50 4.97 -8.48 -1.33
C LEU A 50 5.78 -9.41 -2.22
N PHE A 51 6.37 -10.44 -1.64
CA PHE A 51 7.12 -11.43 -2.41
C PHE A 51 6.22 -12.19 -3.38
N ASP A 52 5.03 -12.59 -2.94
CA ASP A 52 4.10 -13.36 -3.76
C ASP A 52 3.47 -12.53 -4.88
N ASN A 53 3.30 -11.22 -4.69
CA ASN A 53 2.53 -10.37 -5.60
C ASN A 53 3.34 -9.30 -6.33
N TYR A 54 4.46 -8.84 -5.76
CA TYR A 54 5.24 -7.71 -6.30
C TYR A 54 6.66 -8.08 -6.69
N TYR A 55 7.01 -9.36 -6.64
CA TYR A 55 8.34 -9.83 -7.00
C TYR A 55 8.24 -10.62 -8.30
N ILE A 56 8.76 -10.04 -9.39
CA ILE A 56 8.66 -10.62 -10.73
C ILE A 56 10.04 -10.59 -11.37
N ASN A 57 10.42 -11.71 -12.02
CA ASN A 57 11.71 -11.86 -12.71
C ASN A 57 12.89 -11.53 -11.80
N ASN A 58 12.84 -12.01 -10.55
CA ASN A 58 13.87 -11.82 -9.53
C ASN A 58 14.06 -10.38 -9.07
N ASN A 59 13.06 -9.52 -9.26
CA ASN A 59 13.09 -8.13 -8.82
C ASN A 59 11.75 -7.70 -8.23
N PHE A 60 11.81 -6.86 -7.19
CA PHE A 60 10.63 -6.12 -6.76
C PHE A 60 10.34 -5.02 -7.76
N ILE A 61 9.08 -4.87 -8.14
CA ILE A 61 8.68 -3.93 -9.17
C ILE A 61 8.57 -2.48 -8.68
N THR A 62 8.61 -2.28 -7.36
CA THR A 62 8.46 -0.92 -6.77
C THR A 62 9.33 -0.79 -5.53
N TRP A 63 10.62 -0.91 -5.68
CA TRP A 63 11.48 -0.99 -4.50
C TRP A 63 12.29 0.27 -4.19
N ASN A 64 12.36 1.20 -5.11
CA ASN A 64 13.21 2.37 -4.97
C ASN A 64 12.35 3.61 -4.69
N ASP A 65 12.74 4.45 -3.74
CA ASP A 65 12.03 5.67 -3.39
C ASP A 65 11.81 6.59 -4.58
N ASN A 66 12.79 6.64 -5.50
CA ASN A 66 12.73 7.48 -6.68
C ASN A 66 11.94 6.86 -7.84
N ASP A 67 11.69 5.56 -7.78
CA ASP A 67 11.08 4.78 -8.86
C ASP A 67 9.75 4.13 -8.44
N THR A 68 9.17 4.52 -7.31
CA THR A 68 7.93 3.93 -6.80
C THR A 68 6.75 4.35 -7.67
N ILE A 69 6.40 3.52 -8.64
CA ILE A 69 5.38 3.84 -9.64
C ILE A 69 3.97 3.92 -9.06
N PHE A 70 3.70 3.22 -7.96
CA PHE A 70 2.39 3.25 -7.33
C PHE A 70 2.26 4.31 -6.22
N GLY A 71 3.32 5.08 -5.98
CA GLY A 71 3.33 6.11 -4.95
C GLY A 71 3.23 5.57 -3.52
N MET A 72 3.73 4.36 -3.28
CA MET A 72 3.55 3.66 -2.01
C MET A 72 4.89 3.17 -1.47
N HIS A 73 5.38 3.83 -0.44
CA HIS A 73 6.72 3.58 0.13
C HIS A 73 6.86 2.21 0.79
N TYR A 74 5.77 1.66 1.34
CA TYR A 74 5.83 0.36 2.00
C TYR A 74 5.96 -0.82 1.04
N LEU A 75 5.87 -0.60 -0.28
CA LEU A 75 6.15 -1.65 -1.27
C LEU A 75 7.65 -1.94 -1.39
N GLN A 76 8.45 -1.32 -0.55
CA GLN A 76 9.86 -1.64 -0.41
C GLN A 76 10.03 -2.80 0.58
N TRP A 77 11.14 -3.50 0.43
CA TRP A 77 11.47 -4.62 1.32
C TRP A 77 11.65 -4.20 2.79
N HIS A 78 12.05 -2.94 3.03
CA HIS A 78 12.26 -2.41 4.36
C HIS A 78 10.94 -1.98 5.00
N LEU A 79 10.39 -2.84 5.84
CA LEU A 79 9.16 -2.57 6.56
C LEU A 79 9.50 -2.04 7.95
N TYR A 80 9.03 -0.84 8.26
CA TYR A 80 9.36 -0.17 9.52
C TYR A 80 8.39 -0.46 10.65
N THR A 81 7.14 -0.77 10.33
CA THR A 81 6.11 -1.01 11.33
C THR A 81 5.87 -2.49 11.53
N ASP A 82 5.18 -2.83 12.62
CA ASP A 82 4.88 -4.24 12.96
C ASP A 82 3.62 -4.75 12.28
N LYS A 83 2.70 -3.85 11.94
CA LYS A 83 1.38 -4.19 11.45
C LYS A 83 1.02 -3.39 10.22
N TYR A 84 0.25 -4.03 9.37
CA TYR A 84 -0.23 -3.46 8.11
C TYR A 84 -1.69 -3.82 7.92
N PHE A 85 -2.49 -2.82 7.61
CA PHE A 85 -3.86 -3.03 7.16
C PHE A 85 -3.93 -2.61 5.70
N ILE A 86 -4.25 -3.54 4.82
CA ILE A 86 -4.24 -3.30 3.37
C ILE A 86 -5.58 -3.64 2.74
N GLY A 87 -5.93 -2.88 1.71
CA GLY A 87 -6.98 -3.22 0.79
C GLY A 87 -6.38 -3.69 -0.53
N THR A 88 -6.87 -4.78 -1.07
CA THR A 88 -6.34 -5.35 -2.31
C THR A 88 -7.43 -5.66 -3.32
N ILE A 89 -7.03 -5.67 -4.59
CA ILE A 89 -7.87 -6.15 -5.69
C ILE A 89 -7.09 -7.19 -6.49
N LYS A 90 -7.81 -8.09 -7.14
CA LYS A 90 -7.21 -9.01 -8.09
C LYS A 90 -6.82 -8.23 -9.34
N ASN A 91 -5.60 -8.41 -9.82
CA ASN A 91 -5.12 -7.69 -11.01
C ASN A 91 -5.18 -8.54 -12.29
N ASN A 92 -4.64 -8.01 -13.40
CA ASN A 92 -4.75 -8.64 -14.71
C ASN A 92 -3.82 -9.84 -14.91
N ILE A 93 -2.89 -10.08 -13.99
CA ILE A 93 -1.97 -11.23 -14.02
C ILE A 93 -2.25 -12.23 -12.89
N ASP A 94 -3.48 -12.21 -12.37
CA ASP A 94 -3.92 -13.13 -11.33
C ASP A 94 -3.15 -13.00 -10.01
N LYS A 95 -2.63 -11.81 -9.74
CA LYS A 95 -2.00 -11.43 -8.48
C LYS A 95 -2.83 -10.36 -7.80
N GLU A 96 -2.41 -9.89 -6.64
CA GLU A 96 -3.12 -8.85 -5.90
C GLU A 96 -2.38 -7.52 -5.98
N THR A 97 -3.12 -6.46 -6.21
CA THR A 97 -2.62 -5.09 -6.17
C THR A 97 -3.13 -4.41 -4.91
N ILE A 98 -2.24 -3.75 -4.18
CA ILE A 98 -2.63 -2.96 -3.02
C ILE A 98 -3.21 -1.63 -3.50
N VAL A 99 -4.43 -1.33 -3.08
CA VAL A 99 -5.08 -0.06 -3.40
C VAL A 99 -4.92 0.97 -2.29
N GLY A 100 -4.76 0.53 -1.06
CA GLY A 100 -4.52 1.39 0.09
C GLY A 100 -3.89 0.61 1.24
N CYS A 101 -3.21 1.33 2.13
CA CYS A 101 -2.52 0.72 3.26
C CYS A 101 -2.40 1.67 4.44
N ILE A 102 -2.61 1.12 5.63
CA ILE A 102 -2.27 1.76 6.90
C ILE A 102 -1.16 0.93 7.52
N SER A 103 -0.02 1.55 7.82
CA SER A 103 1.03 0.91 8.59
C SER A 103 1.04 1.46 10.00
N TYR A 104 1.13 0.57 10.99
CA TYR A 104 0.95 0.98 12.39
C TYR A 104 1.69 0.05 13.35
N PHE A 105 1.82 0.53 14.60
CA PHE A 105 2.34 -0.25 15.71
C PHE A 105 1.22 -0.51 16.72
N ASN A 106 1.25 -1.66 17.39
CA ASN A 106 0.32 -1.99 18.46
C ASN A 106 0.77 -1.48 19.84
N TYR A 107 1.88 -0.80 19.90
CA TYR A 107 2.46 -0.31 21.13
C TYR A 107 3.16 1.01 20.89
N HIS A 108 3.01 1.93 21.82
CA HIS A 108 3.72 3.20 21.81
C HIS A 108 4.49 3.37 23.10
N LYS A 109 5.72 3.83 23.01
CA LYS A 109 6.63 4.03 24.14
C LYS A 109 6.02 4.83 25.27
N ILE A 110 5.24 5.86 24.93
CA ILE A 110 4.66 6.79 25.89
C ILE A 110 3.24 6.38 26.29
N TYR A 111 2.43 5.93 25.33
CA TYR A 111 1.01 5.70 25.52
C TYR A 111 0.65 4.24 25.79
N GLY A 112 1.60 3.32 25.69
CA GLY A 112 1.38 1.90 25.96
C GLY A 112 0.68 1.15 24.85
N ASN A 113 -0.33 0.36 25.21
CA ASN A 113 -1.08 -0.49 24.26
C ASN A 113 -2.06 0.35 23.45
N VAL A 114 -1.57 0.94 22.36
CA VAL A 114 -2.36 1.73 21.44
C VAL A 114 -1.99 1.37 20.01
N ASN A 115 -2.93 1.54 19.10
CA ASN A 115 -2.64 1.43 17.68
C ASN A 115 -2.11 2.78 17.18
N TYR A 116 -0.80 2.85 17.03
CA TYR A 116 -0.12 4.08 16.60
C TYR A 116 0.09 4.04 15.09
N ILE A 117 -0.68 4.85 14.35
CA ILE A 117 -0.59 4.91 12.90
C ILE A 117 0.68 5.64 12.49
N SER A 118 1.53 4.96 11.74
CA SER A 118 2.75 5.53 11.18
C SER A 118 2.51 6.18 9.83
N THR A 119 1.89 5.46 8.90
CA THR A 119 1.60 5.99 7.56
C THR A 119 0.24 5.52 7.07
N VAL A 120 -0.36 6.36 6.20
CA VAL A 120 -1.55 6.01 5.42
C VAL A 120 -1.24 6.36 3.99
N GLU A 121 -1.42 5.40 3.09
CA GLU A 121 -1.10 5.59 1.68
C GLU A 121 -2.20 5.03 0.80
N ILE A 122 -2.51 5.75 -0.27
CA ILE A 122 -3.42 5.31 -1.32
C ILE A 122 -2.61 5.17 -2.61
N ASN A 123 -2.83 4.08 -3.32
CA ASN A 123 -2.19 3.83 -4.61
C ASN A 123 -2.41 5.03 -5.53
N TYR A 124 -1.32 5.52 -6.12
CA TYR A 124 -1.31 6.71 -6.96
C TYR A 124 -2.41 6.68 -8.04
N PHE A 125 -2.64 5.51 -8.65
CA PHE A 125 -3.60 5.37 -9.75
C PHE A 125 -5.06 5.44 -9.29
N TYR A 126 -5.30 5.32 -7.98
CA TYR A 126 -6.65 5.28 -7.41
C TYR A 126 -6.94 6.46 -6.47
N GLN A 127 -6.06 7.45 -6.42
CA GLN A 127 -6.30 8.66 -5.63
C GLN A 127 -7.53 9.39 -6.20
N GLY A 128 -8.35 9.91 -5.30
CA GLY A 128 -9.58 10.60 -5.68
C GLY A 128 -10.82 9.71 -5.76
N MET A 129 -10.70 8.41 -5.53
CA MET A 129 -11.82 7.46 -5.58
C MET A 129 -12.52 7.24 -4.23
N LYS A 130 -12.35 8.14 -3.27
CA LYS A 130 -12.87 8.02 -1.89
C LYS A 130 -12.32 6.80 -1.14
N LEU A 131 -11.22 6.25 -1.59
CA LEU A 131 -10.59 5.09 -0.96
C LEU A 131 -10.07 5.39 0.45
N LEU A 132 -9.66 6.61 0.71
CA LEU A 132 -9.17 6.98 2.04
C LEU A 132 -10.25 6.76 3.10
N ASN A 133 -11.48 7.18 2.82
CA ASN A 133 -12.60 6.98 3.73
C ASN A 133 -12.91 5.50 3.93
N GLU A 134 -12.91 4.73 2.85
CA GLU A 134 -13.13 3.28 2.92
C GLU A 134 -12.02 2.58 3.70
N LEU A 135 -10.79 2.99 3.49
CA LEU A 135 -9.63 2.44 4.21
C LEU A 135 -9.77 2.66 5.72
N TYR A 136 -10.05 3.89 6.15
CA TYR A 136 -10.25 4.19 7.57
C TYR A 136 -11.46 3.49 8.16
N LYS A 137 -12.55 3.48 7.44
CA LYS A 137 -13.79 2.83 7.87
C LYS A 137 -13.57 1.34 8.15
N ASN A 138 -12.95 0.64 7.23
CA ASN A 138 -12.70 -0.79 7.39
C ASN A 138 -11.64 -1.06 8.46
N PHE A 139 -10.63 -0.23 8.57
CA PHE A 139 -9.62 -0.33 9.62
C PHE A 139 -10.26 -0.20 11.00
N ILE A 140 -11.07 0.83 11.19
CA ILE A 140 -11.71 1.13 12.48
C ILE A 140 -12.72 0.05 12.86
N ASN A 141 -13.50 -0.44 11.91
CA ASN A 141 -14.55 -1.43 12.19
C ASN A 141 -14.02 -2.76 12.74
N GLU A 142 -12.76 -3.11 12.43
CA GLU A 142 -12.19 -4.37 12.88
C GLU A 142 -11.28 -4.24 14.10
N LEU A 143 -11.03 -3.01 14.57
CA LEU A 143 -10.27 -2.81 15.78
C LEU A 143 -11.12 -3.10 17.02
N ASP A 144 -10.49 -3.69 18.02
CA ASP A 144 -11.10 -3.89 19.32
C ASP A 144 -10.99 -2.60 20.14
N PHE A 145 -12.03 -1.77 20.12
CA PHE A 145 -12.05 -0.48 20.82
C PHE A 145 -12.00 -0.61 22.34
N ASP A 146 -12.34 -1.76 22.89
CA ASP A 146 -12.25 -1.97 24.35
C ASP A 146 -10.79 -2.09 24.78
N LYS A 147 -9.89 -2.44 23.87
CA LYS A 147 -8.47 -2.67 24.15
C LYS A 147 -7.54 -1.67 23.49
N ASP A 148 -7.94 -1.14 22.35
CA ASP A 148 -7.06 -0.36 21.49
C ASP A 148 -7.49 1.10 21.39
N ILE A 149 -6.57 1.99 21.74
CA ILE A 149 -6.73 3.42 21.49
C ILE A 149 -5.88 3.77 20.27
N MET A 150 -6.49 4.34 19.26
CA MET A 150 -5.80 4.72 18.04
C MET A 150 -5.27 6.15 18.14
N ILE A 151 -3.97 6.31 17.86
CA ILE A 151 -3.31 7.60 17.85
C ILE A 151 -2.71 7.83 16.46
N THR A 152 -3.02 8.98 15.87
CA THR A 152 -2.52 9.34 14.53
C THR A 152 -1.16 10.02 14.64
N ASN A 153 -0.24 9.63 13.76
CA ASN A 153 1.06 10.29 13.63
C ASN A 153 0.89 11.70 13.05
N GLU A 154 1.60 12.68 13.59
CA GLU A 154 1.57 14.07 13.13
C GLU A 154 1.94 14.22 11.65
N SER A 155 2.81 13.37 11.13
CA SER A 155 3.23 13.41 9.73
C SER A 155 2.11 13.12 8.73
N MET A 156 0.95 12.72 9.22
CA MET A 156 -0.22 12.42 8.39
C MET A 156 -1.15 13.63 8.20
N ILE A 157 -0.87 14.71 8.85
CA ILE A 157 -1.72 15.91 8.82
C ILE A 157 -1.36 16.80 7.64
#